data_586adc4c082c28e6dce033f3b81f6c25
#
_entry.id   586adc4c082c28e6dce033f3b81f6c25
#
_cell.length_a   1.000
_cell.length_b   1.000
_cell.length_c   1.000
_cell.angle_alpha   90.00
_cell.angle_beta   90.00
_cell.angle_gamma   90.00
#
_symmetry.space_group_name_H-M   'P 1'
#
loop_
_entity.id
_entity.type
_entity.pdbx_description
1 polymer ?
#
loop_
_entity_poly.entity_id
_entity_poly.type
_entity_poly.pdbx_seq_one_letter_code
_entity_poly.pdbx_strand_id
1 'polypeptide(L)'
;MDWIIAWNPDWIIEIVSPGNPRHDYVLKLNLYNEAGVREYWIVDPAKESVWVYYFEESEFKAEAHSFKDEIKVNIYDDLYIDFSEFID
;
A
#
# COMPACT_ATOMS: atom_id res chain seq x y z
N MET A 1 -13.36 8.66 5.21
CA MET A 1 -12.97 8.86 3.80
C MET A 1 -11.51 8.46 3.61
N ASP A 2 -11.24 7.70 2.57
CA ASP A 2 -9.89 7.30 2.27
C ASP A 2 -9.21 8.31 1.34
N TRP A 3 -7.90 8.39 1.44
CA TRP A 3 -7.10 9.22 0.56
C TRP A 3 -6.28 8.34 -0.35
N ILE A 4 -6.34 8.61 -1.66
CA ILE A 4 -5.55 7.88 -2.64
C ILE A 4 -4.50 8.83 -3.17
N ILE A 5 -3.24 8.41 -3.04
CA ILE A 5 -2.12 9.12 -3.63
C ILE A 5 -1.65 8.28 -4.80
N ALA A 6 -1.96 8.74 -6.00
CA ALA A 6 -1.47 8.11 -7.21
C ALA A 6 -0.14 8.79 -7.57
N TRP A 7 0.97 8.15 -7.21
CA TRP A 7 2.29 8.71 -7.47
C TRP A 7 2.63 8.65 -8.94
N ASN A 8 2.30 7.52 -9.55
CA ASN A 8 2.38 7.31 -10.99
C ASN A 8 1.53 6.09 -11.32
N PRO A 9 1.36 5.71 -12.61
CA PRO A 9 0.52 4.55 -12.95
C PRO A 9 1.02 3.23 -12.39
N ASP A 10 2.25 3.17 -11.90
CA ASP A 10 2.84 1.92 -11.41
C ASP A 10 2.70 1.73 -9.91
N TRP A 11 2.44 2.77 -9.14
CA TRP A 11 2.41 2.70 -7.68
C TRP A 11 1.29 3.56 -7.12
N ILE A 12 0.41 2.93 -6.33
CA ILE A 12 -0.71 3.61 -5.68
C ILE A 12 -0.59 3.42 -4.17
N ILE A 13 -0.74 4.51 -3.43
CA ILE A 13 -0.81 4.50 -1.97
C ILE A 13 -2.19 4.99 -1.57
N GLU A 14 -2.88 4.19 -0.79
CA GLU A 14 -4.17 4.55 -0.21
C GLU A 14 -4.05 4.66 1.30
N ILE A 15 -4.48 5.79 1.85
CA ILE A 15 -4.52 6.01 3.29
C ILE A 15 -5.96 5.83 3.73
N VAL A 16 -6.21 4.84 4.59
CA VAL A 16 -7.57 4.50 5.01
C VAL A 16 -7.94 5.26 6.28
N SER A 17 -9.19 5.68 6.35
CA SER A 17 -9.71 6.33 7.54
C SER A 17 -10.37 5.29 8.47
N PRO A 18 -10.41 5.58 9.79
CA PRO A 18 -11.05 4.68 10.74
C PRO A 18 -12.51 4.41 10.38
N GLY A 19 -12.94 3.18 10.55
CA GLY A 19 -14.32 2.80 10.36
C GLY A 19 -14.69 2.38 8.94
N ASN A 20 -13.78 2.44 7.99
CA ASN A 20 -14.08 2.00 6.64
C ASN A 20 -14.13 0.47 6.53
N PRO A 21 -15.12 -0.06 5.82
CA PRO A 21 -15.20 -1.51 5.60
C PRO A 21 -14.02 -2.02 4.78
N ARG A 22 -13.48 -3.15 5.20
CA ARG A 22 -12.31 -3.74 4.54
C ARG A 22 -12.63 -4.47 3.24
N HIS A 23 -13.89 -4.80 3.03
CA HIS A 23 -14.26 -5.57 1.84
C HIS A 23 -13.93 -4.87 0.54
N ASP A 24 -13.79 -3.54 0.56
CA ASP A 24 -13.44 -2.79 -0.63
C ASP A 24 -12.01 -3.06 -1.11
N TYR A 25 -11.13 -3.51 -0.23
CA TYR A 25 -9.73 -3.71 -0.58
C TYR A 25 -9.54 -4.82 -1.61
N VAL A 26 -10.33 -5.87 -1.53
CA VAL A 26 -10.24 -6.97 -2.49
C VAL A 26 -10.62 -6.50 -3.89
N LEU A 27 -11.67 -5.70 -3.99
CA LEU A 27 -12.11 -5.14 -5.27
C LEU A 27 -11.05 -4.21 -5.86
N LYS A 28 -10.48 -3.34 -5.03
CA LYS A 28 -9.44 -2.41 -5.46
C LYS A 28 -8.18 -3.13 -5.88
N LEU A 29 -7.82 -4.19 -5.16
CA LEU A 29 -6.66 -5.00 -5.48
C LEU A 29 -6.76 -5.58 -6.89
N ASN A 30 -7.91 -6.17 -7.20
CA ASN A 30 -8.16 -6.74 -8.51
C ASN A 30 -8.19 -5.66 -9.60
N LEU A 31 -8.83 -4.53 -9.31
CA LEU A 31 -8.93 -3.42 -10.25
C LEU A 31 -7.54 -2.88 -10.61
N TYR A 32 -6.70 -2.65 -9.61
CA TYR A 32 -5.38 -2.10 -9.84
C TYR A 32 -4.47 -3.10 -10.56
N ASN A 33 -4.58 -4.37 -10.21
CA ASN A 33 -3.82 -5.41 -10.91
C ASN A 33 -4.19 -5.47 -12.39
N GLU A 34 -5.49 -5.44 -12.71
CA GLU A 34 -5.97 -5.44 -14.08
C GLU A 34 -5.58 -4.18 -14.85
N ALA A 35 -5.47 -3.06 -14.15
CA ALA A 35 -5.09 -1.78 -14.75
C ALA A 35 -3.58 -1.65 -15.00
N GLY A 36 -2.79 -2.65 -14.58
CA GLY A 36 -1.35 -2.64 -14.79
C GLY A 36 -0.55 -1.95 -13.71
N VAL A 37 -1.17 -1.64 -12.57
CA VAL A 37 -0.46 -1.12 -11.41
C VAL A 37 0.48 -2.20 -10.89
N ARG A 38 1.71 -1.83 -10.59
CA ARG A 38 2.74 -2.79 -10.17
C ARG A 38 2.83 -2.94 -8.66
N GLU A 39 2.47 -1.88 -7.92
CA GLU A 39 2.55 -1.90 -6.46
C GLU A 39 1.41 -1.10 -5.86
N TYR A 40 0.81 -1.63 -4.79
CA TYR A 40 -0.32 -0.99 -4.11
C TYR A 40 -0.11 -1.10 -2.61
N TRP A 41 -0.12 0.05 -1.92
CA TRP A 41 0.07 0.12 -0.48
C TRP A 41 -1.22 0.60 0.18
N ILE A 42 -1.60 -0.07 1.26
CA ILE A 42 -2.69 0.36 2.12
C ILE A 42 -2.11 0.79 3.46
N VAL A 43 -2.18 2.09 3.74
CA VAL A 43 -1.67 2.67 4.98
C VAL A 43 -2.83 2.88 5.93
N ASP A 44 -2.77 2.26 7.11
CA ASP A 44 -3.80 2.35 8.13
C ASP A 44 -3.22 3.05 9.36
N PRO A 45 -3.45 4.38 9.52
CA PRO A 45 -2.88 5.11 10.65
C PRO A 45 -3.46 4.69 12.00
N ALA A 46 -4.72 4.26 12.03
CA ALA A 46 -5.35 3.84 13.29
C ALA A 46 -4.69 2.60 13.86
N LYS A 47 -4.21 1.71 13.00
CA LYS A 47 -3.52 0.48 13.40
C LYS A 47 -2.01 0.58 13.29
N GLU A 48 -1.50 1.72 12.81
CA GLU A 48 -0.09 1.92 12.55
C GLU A 48 0.50 0.78 11.72
N SER A 49 -0.20 0.42 10.66
CA SER A 49 0.19 -0.68 9.79
C SER A 49 0.16 -0.28 8.32
N VAL A 50 0.98 -0.97 7.54
CA VAL A 50 1.04 -0.79 6.09
C VAL A 50 0.98 -2.17 5.44
N TRP A 51 0.02 -2.36 4.53
CA TRP A 51 -0.02 -3.54 3.69
C TRP A 51 0.57 -3.19 2.34
N VAL A 52 1.54 -3.98 1.89
CA VAL A 52 2.22 -3.80 0.62
C VAL A 52 1.85 -4.96 -0.29
N TYR A 53 1.22 -4.65 -1.41
CA TYR A 53 0.88 -5.63 -2.44
C TYR A 53 1.73 -5.35 -3.66
N TYR A 54 2.41 -6.36 -4.14
CA TYR A 54 3.30 -6.26 -5.28
C TYR A 54 2.87 -7.25 -6.36
N PHE A 55 2.57 -6.74 -7.55
CA PHE A 55 2.08 -7.53 -8.67
C PHE A 55 3.22 -7.76 -9.66
N GLU A 56 3.72 -8.97 -9.72
CA GLU A 56 4.66 -9.38 -10.76
C GLU A 56 3.92 -10.22 -11.80
N GLU A 57 4.53 -10.40 -12.96
CA GLU A 57 3.91 -11.15 -14.06
C GLU A 57 3.47 -12.54 -13.66
N SER A 58 4.25 -13.23 -12.82
CA SER A 58 3.97 -14.59 -12.39
C SER A 58 3.73 -14.73 -10.90
N GLU A 59 3.85 -13.66 -10.14
CA GLU A 59 3.73 -13.74 -8.69
C GLU A 59 2.94 -12.56 -8.13
N PHE A 60 2.24 -12.86 -7.05
CA PHE A 60 1.59 -11.87 -6.24
C PHE A 60 2.18 -11.96 -4.84
N LYS A 61 2.65 -10.84 -4.32
CA LYS A 61 3.21 -10.78 -2.98
C LYS A 61 2.43 -9.81 -2.11
N ALA A 62 2.15 -10.20 -0.88
CA ALA A 62 1.50 -9.35 0.09
C ALA A 62 2.30 -9.41 1.39
N GLU A 63 2.69 -8.25 1.89
CA GLU A 63 3.46 -8.13 3.13
C GLU A 63 2.84 -7.10 4.05
N ALA A 64 2.83 -7.40 5.34
CA ALA A 64 2.36 -6.48 6.37
C ALA A 64 3.56 -5.89 7.11
N HIS A 65 3.54 -4.59 7.30
CA HIS A 65 4.57 -3.87 8.01
C HIS A 65 3.96 -2.98 9.09
N SER A 66 4.75 -2.69 10.11
CA SER A 66 4.43 -1.71 11.13
C SER A 66 4.96 -0.33 10.73
N PHE A 67 4.41 0.74 11.31
CA PHE A 67 4.95 2.08 11.12
C PHE A 67 6.39 2.21 11.64
N LYS A 68 6.84 1.26 12.46
CA LYS A 68 8.23 1.24 12.95
C LYS A 68 9.21 0.68 11.94
N ASP A 69 8.71 0.04 10.89
CA ASP A 69 9.56 -0.55 9.87
C ASP A 69 9.94 0.48 8.80
N GLU A 70 11.13 0.34 8.28
CA GLU A 70 11.52 1.03 7.05
C GLU A 70 11.12 0.13 5.90
N ILE A 71 10.27 0.61 5.01
CA ILE A 71 9.65 -0.23 3.98
C ILE A 71 10.23 0.10 2.62
N LYS A 72 10.87 -0.90 2.00
CA LYS A 72 11.39 -0.74 0.65
C LYS A 72 10.25 -0.80 -0.36
N VAL A 73 10.24 0.16 -1.29
CA VAL A 73 9.31 0.12 -2.43
C VAL A 73 9.87 -0.88 -3.44
N ASN A 74 9.09 -1.91 -3.78
CA ASN A 74 9.58 -3.02 -4.59
C ASN A 74 9.98 -2.61 -6.00
N ILE A 75 9.24 -1.68 -6.60
CA ILE A 75 9.47 -1.29 -8.00
C ILE A 75 10.62 -0.30 -8.19
N TYR A 76 11.23 0.18 -7.11
CA TYR A 76 12.37 1.08 -7.18
C TYR A 76 13.53 0.50 -6.39
N ASP A 77 14.75 0.69 -6.88
CA ASP A 77 15.94 0.07 -6.27
C ASP A 77 16.33 0.68 -4.93
N ASP A 78 16.19 1.99 -4.80
CA ASP A 78 16.76 2.71 -3.65
C ASP A 78 15.73 3.54 -2.86
N LEU A 79 14.45 3.26 -3.01
CA LEU A 79 13.42 4.03 -2.33
C LEU A 79 12.88 3.28 -1.12
N TYR A 80 13.01 3.92 0.05
CA TYR A 80 12.50 3.41 1.32
C TYR A 80 11.59 4.45 1.94
N ILE A 81 10.50 4.00 2.53
CA ILE A 81 9.54 4.88 3.20
C ILE A 81 9.53 4.54 4.69
N ASP A 82 9.66 5.58 5.50
CA ASP A 82 9.69 5.46 6.96
C ASP A 82 8.48 6.20 7.53
N PHE A 83 7.59 5.47 8.19
CA PHE A 83 6.41 6.04 8.80
C PHE A 83 6.58 6.34 10.28
N SER A 84 7.78 6.16 10.84
CA SER A 84 8.00 6.31 12.28
C SER A 84 7.69 7.71 12.79
N GLU A 85 7.78 8.73 11.94
CA GLU A 85 7.44 10.11 12.31
C GLU A 85 5.95 10.30 12.60
N PHE A 86 5.12 9.37 12.19
CA PHE A 86 3.67 9.44 12.38
C PHE A 86 3.19 8.66 13.61
N ILE A 87 4.12 8.12 14.38
CA ILE A 87 3.81 7.43 15.64
C ILE A 87 3.90 8.43 16.79
N ASP A 88 2.83 8.50 17.57
CA ASP A 88 2.79 9.35 18.76
C ASP A 88 3.48 8.70 19.95
#